data_b7b7e295dd9f94abc91dd4a6630c998f
#
_entry.id   b7b7e295dd9f94abc91dd4a6630c998f
#
_cell.length_a   1.000
_cell.length_b   1.000
_cell.length_c   1.000
_cell.angle_alpha   90.00
_cell.angle_beta   90.00
_cell.angle_gamma   90.00
#
_symmetry.space_group_name_H-M   'P 1'
#
loop_
_entity.id
_entity.type
_entity.pdbx_description
1 polymer ?
#
loop_
_entity_poly.entity_id
_entity_poly.type
_entity_poly.pdbx_seq_one_letter_code
_entity_poly.pdbx_strand_id
1 'polypeptide(L)'
;LDTVLDRIEGVVQRVYFTNIQSIHPDAIVIAHKVTDACRAMKDLMVELPNYRKSKTLRELVIQINTIESEADDLYINAMRNLHVNGKDPLEVIAWRDVYAFLEYCADCCENVADVVDSIVMKNS
;
A
#
# COMPACT_ATOMS: atom_id res chain seq x y z
N LEU A 1 3.82 12.27 2.11
CA LEU A 1 2.35 12.19 1.88
C LEU A 1 1.99 12.41 0.41
N ASP A 2 2.61 13.39 -0.26
CA ASP A 2 2.35 13.65 -1.68
C ASP A 2 2.66 12.43 -2.53
N THR A 3 3.74 11.70 -2.22
CA THR A 3 4.11 10.47 -2.93
C THR A 3 3.03 9.39 -2.79
N VAL A 4 2.43 9.25 -1.61
CA VAL A 4 1.33 8.29 -1.40
C VAL A 4 0.14 8.65 -2.28
N LEU A 5 -0.25 9.92 -2.30
CA LEU A 5 -1.36 10.40 -3.13
C LEU A 5 -1.07 10.19 -4.62
N ASP A 6 0.15 10.47 -5.07
CA ASP A 6 0.56 10.26 -6.46
C ASP A 6 0.48 8.78 -6.85
N ARG A 7 0.85 7.86 -5.95
CA ARG A 7 0.77 6.43 -6.22
C ARG A 7 -0.68 5.95 -6.31
N ILE A 8 -1.56 6.46 -5.45
CA ILE A 8 -3.00 6.15 -5.49
C ILE A 8 -3.60 6.66 -6.81
N GLU A 9 -3.29 7.90 -7.20
CA GLU A 9 -3.72 8.45 -8.49
C GLU A 9 -3.22 7.58 -9.64
N GLY A 10 -1.98 7.08 -9.55
CA GLY A 10 -1.40 6.18 -10.52
C GLY A 10 -2.19 4.89 -10.72
N VAL A 11 -2.76 4.34 -9.66
CA VAL A 11 -3.64 3.15 -9.75
C VAL A 11 -4.89 3.49 -10.58
N VAL A 12 -5.55 4.60 -10.27
CA VAL A 12 -6.77 5.03 -10.97
C VAL A 12 -6.49 5.28 -12.45
N GLN A 13 -5.39 5.96 -12.76
CA GLN A 13 -4.97 6.22 -14.13
C GLN A 13 -4.76 4.92 -14.92
N ARG A 14 -4.13 3.92 -14.31
CA ARG A 14 -3.87 2.64 -14.97
C ARG A 14 -5.16 1.88 -15.24
N VAL A 15 -6.11 1.87 -14.32
CA VAL A 15 -7.42 1.27 -14.56
C VAL A 15 -8.11 1.94 -15.75
N TYR A 16 -8.00 3.26 -15.84
CA TYR A 16 -8.61 4.03 -16.94
C TYR A 16 -7.94 3.76 -18.28
N PHE A 17 -6.61 3.97 -18.39
CA PHE A 17 -5.96 3.93 -19.71
C PHE A 17 -5.74 2.50 -20.23
N THR A 18 -5.78 1.49 -19.38
CA THR A 18 -5.75 0.10 -19.82
C THR A 18 -7.13 -0.45 -20.17
N ASN A 19 -8.17 0.36 -20.00
CA ASN A 19 -9.55 0.03 -20.33
C ASN A 19 -10.04 -1.24 -19.62
N ILE A 20 -9.72 -1.37 -18.34
CA ILE A 20 -10.15 -2.50 -17.51
C ILE A 20 -11.68 -2.45 -17.35
N GLN A 21 -12.37 -3.54 -17.72
CA GLN A 21 -13.82 -3.62 -17.71
C GLN A 21 -14.38 -4.30 -16.44
N SER A 22 -13.57 -5.10 -15.76
CA SER A 22 -13.97 -5.79 -14.54
C SER A 22 -12.82 -5.80 -13.55
N ILE A 23 -13.14 -5.86 -12.24
CA ILE A 23 -12.13 -5.81 -11.18
C ILE A 23 -11.89 -7.21 -10.66
N HIS A 24 -10.62 -7.62 -10.63
CA HIS A 24 -10.22 -8.90 -10.05
C HIS A 24 -10.40 -8.88 -8.52
N PRO A 25 -10.91 -9.97 -7.91
CA PRO A 25 -11.07 -10.03 -6.45
C PRO A 25 -9.76 -9.79 -5.67
N ASP A 26 -8.64 -10.26 -6.20
CA ASP A 26 -7.32 -10.06 -5.57
C ASP A 26 -6.98 -8.57 -5.44
N ALA A 27 -7.34 -7.76 -6.43
CA ALA A 27 -7.12 -6.31 -6.38
C ALA A 27 -7.91 -5.65 -5.27
N ILE A 28 -9.13 -6.10 -5.03
CA ILE A 28 -10.00 -5.58 -3.96
C ILE A 28 -9.37 -5.86 -2.60
N VAL A 29 -8.86 -7.07 -2.39
CA VAL A 29 -8.21 -7.45 -1.12
C VAL A 29 -6.96 -6.59 -0.87
N ILE A 30 -6.12 -6.41 -1.87
CA ILE A 30 -4.92 -5.56 -1.76
C ILE A 30 -5.32 -4.10 -1.51
N ALA A 31 -6.35 -3.60 -2.20
CA ALA A 31 -6.85 -2.23 -2.02
C ALA A 31 -7.33 -2.00 -0.58
N HIS A 32 -7.97 -2.98 0.06
CA HIS A 32 -8.34 -2.90 1.47
C HIS A 32 -7.11 -2.77 2.37
N LYS A 33 -6.04 -3.50 2.09
CA LYS A 33 -4.77 -3.38 2.83
C LYS A 33 -4.17 -1.98 2.66
N VAL A 34 -4.20 -1.43 1.46
CA VAL A 34 -3.74 -0.06 1.20
C VAL A 34 -4.57 0.95 2.01
N THR A 35 -5.88 0.78 2.06
CA THR A 35 -6.77 1.64 2.85
C THR A 35 -6.42 1.56 4.34
N ASP A 36 -6.20 0.35 4.86
CA ASP A 36 -5.83 0.15 6.26
C ASP A 36 -4.47 0.80 6.56
N ALA A 37 -3.51 0.69 5.66
CA ALA A 37 -2.21 1.33 5.80
C ALA A 37 -2.32 2.85 5.81
N CYS A 38 -3.15 3.42 4.95
CA CYS A 38 -3.39 4.86 4.90
C CYS A 38 -4.06 5.38 6.17
N ARG A 39 -5.00 4.63 6.74
CA ARG A 39 -5.64 4.99 8.03
C ARG A 39 -4.63 4.97 9.17
N ALA A 40 -3.82 3.93 9.24
CA ALA A 40 -2.78 3.83 10.27
C ALA A 40 -1.74 4.94 10.10
N MET A 41 -1.37 5.29 8.87
CA MET A 41 -0.47 6.40 8.58
C MET A 41 -1.06 7.73 9.04
N LYS A 42 -2.34 7.97 8.81
CA LYS A 42 -3.04 9.16 9.27
C LYS A 42 -2.98 9.24 10.80
N ASP A 43 -3.28 8.15 11.49
CA ASP A 43 -3.24 8.11 12.95
C ASP A 43 -1.81 8.35 13.46
N LEU A 44 -0.82 7.81 12.78
CA LEU A 44 0.60 8.03 13.08
C LEU A 44 0.95 9.52 13.00
N MET A 45 0.51 10.21 11.95
CA MET A 45 0.79 11.63 11.77
C MET A 45 0.09 12.50 12.81
N VAL A 46 -1.08 12.09 13.27
CA VAL A 46 -1.80 12.76 14.39
C VAL A 46 -1.03 12.61 15.71
N GLU A 47 -0.44 11.45 15.96
CA GLU A 47 0.32 11.17 17.18
C GLU A 47 1.73 11.78 17.19
N LEU A 48 2.31 12.05 16.01
CA LEU A 48 3.69 12.48 15.88
C LEU A 48 4.06 13.71 16.70
N PRO A 49 3.24 14.79 16.78
CA PRO A 49 3.59 15.97 17.60
C PRO A 49 3.78 15.65 19.09
N ASN A 50 3.14 14.60 19.59
CA ASN A 50 3.20 14.17 20.98
C ASN A 50 4.00 12.87 21.17
N TYR A 51 4.97 12.63 20.32
CA TYR A 51 5.67 11.34 20.26
C TYR A 51 6.26 10.90 21.62
N ARG A 52 6.74 11.84 22.44
CA ARG A 52 7.33 11.52 23.76
C ARG A 52 6.32 10.99 24.77
N LYS A 53 5.05 11.38 24.60
CA LYS A 53 3.95 10.99 25.51
C LYS A 53 3.04 9.93 24.88
N SER A 54 3.20 9.67 23.60
CA SER A 54 2.34 8.72 22.88
C SER A 54 2.68 7.29 23.29
N LYS A 55 1.64 6.53 23.62
CA LYS A 55 1.75 5.09 23.92
C LYS A 55 1.45 4.24 22.68
N THR A 56 0.90 4.85 21.64
CA THR A 56 0.39 4.13 20.46
C THR A 56 1.25 4.32 19.23
N LEU A 57 2.16 5.29 19.21
CA LEU A 57 2.95 5.64 18.04
C LEU A 57 3.75 4.43 17.52
N ARG A 58 4.47 3.74 18.40
CA ARG A 58 5.25 2.57 18.01
C ARG A 58 4.37 1.42 17.52
N GLU A 59 3.21 1.25 18.15
CA GLU A 59 2.24 0.23 17.71
C GLU A 59 1.74 0.52 16.30
N LEU A 60 1.51 1.81 15.96
CA LEU A 60 1.10 2.22 14.63
C LEU A 60 2.19 1.94 13.58
N VAL A 61 3.46 2.21 13.91
CA VAL A 61 4.59 1.87 13.03
C VAL A 61 4.62 0.36 12.76
N ILE A 62 4.51 -0.46 13.81
CA ILE A 62 4.49 -1.91 13.69
C ILE A 62 3.28 -2.37 12.86
N GLN A 63 2.12 -1.76 13.07
CA GLN A 63 0.90 -2.08 12.33
C GLN A 63 1.08 -1.79 10.83
N ILE A 64 1.65 -0.65 10.46
CA ILE A 64 1.90 -0.32 9.06
C ILE A 64 2.87 -1.33 8.42
N ASN A 65 3.94 -1.68 9.12
CA ASN A 65 4.89 -2.67 8.62
C ASN A 65 4.24 -4.04 8.44
N THR A 66 3.36 -4.44 9.35
CA THR A 66 2.61 -5.70 9.25
C THR A 66 1.66 -5.68 8.05
N ILE A 67 0.93 -4.59 7.85
CA ILE A 67 0.01 -4.44 6.72
C ILE A 67 0.79 -4.51 5.39
N GLU A 68 1.95 -3.85 5.31
CA GLU A 68 2.79 -3.88 4.12
C GLU A 68 3.26 -5.31 3.81
N SER A 69 3.71 -6.06 4.81
CA SER A 69 4.12 -7.46 4.62
C SER A 69 2.97 -8.33 4.14
N GLU A 70 1.76 -8.15 4.69
CA GLU A 70 0.57 -8.85 4.23
C GLU A 70 0.20 -8.47 2.81
N ALA A 71 0.30 -7.19 2.46
CA ALA A 71 0.03 -6.70 1.11
C ALA A 71 1.03 -7.27 0.10
N ASP A 72 2.31 -7.38 0.48
CA ASP A 72 3.35 -7.98 -0.35
C ASP A 72 3.05 -9.45 -0.65
N ASP A 73 2.66 -10.22 0.35
CA ASP A 73 2.27 -11.62 0.17
C ASP A 73 1.06 -11.76 -0.76
N LEU A 74 0.05 -10.90 -0.59
CA LEU A 74 -1.13 -10.87 -1.44
C LEU A 74 -0.76 -10.49 -2.88
N TYR A 75 0.16 -9.54 -3.05
CA TYR A 75 0.66 -9.14 -4.36
C TYR A 75 1.34 -10.30 -5.09
N ILE A 76 2.24 -11.01 -4.41
CA ILE A 76 2.94 -12.15 -4.98
C ILE A 76 1.95 -13.23 -5.43
N ASN A 77 0.96 -13.55 -4.60
CA ASN A 77 -0.06 -14.53 -4.94
C ASN A 77 -0.97 -14.05 -6.08
N ALA A 78 -1.33 -12.78 -6.10
CA ALA A 78 -2.13 -12.20 -7.18
C ALA A 78 -1.38 -12.27 -8.51
N MET A 79 -0.09 -11.95 -8.51
CA MET A 79 0.75 -12.04 -9.70
C MET A 79 0.86 -13.48 -10.21
N ARG A 80 1.01 -14.46 -9.31
CA ARG A 80 1.02 -15.86 -9.68
C ARG A 80 -0.30 -16.27 -10.32
N ASN A 81 -1.42 -15.95 -9.67
CA ASN A 81 -2.76 -16.27 -10.18
C ASN A 81 -2.98 -15.66 -11.56
N LEU A 82 -2.53 -14.43 -11.75
CA LEU A 82 -2.65 -13.72 -13.02
C LEU A 82 -1.89 -14.46 -14.15
N HIS A 83 -0.65 -14.89 -13.88
CA HIS A 83 0.18 -15.56 -14.88
C HIS A 83 -0.26 -17.00 -15.15
N VAL A 84 -0.79 -17.69 -14.15
CA VAL A 84 -1.26 -19.08 -14.31
C VAL A 84 -2.61 -19.12 -15.03
N ASN A 85 -3.52 -18.20 -14.70
CA ASN A 85 -4.91 -18.25 -15.17
C ASN A 85 -5.24 -17.21 -16.24
N GLY A 86 -4.37 -16.24 -16.48
CA GLY A 86 -4.61 -15.21 -17.49
C GLY A 86 -4.52 -15.75 -18.90
N LYS A 87 -5.53 -15.48 -19.72
CA LYS A 87 -5.64 -15.97 -21.09
C LYS A 87 -5.33 -14.92 -22.14
N ASP A 88 -5.62 -13.65 -21.82
CA ASP A 88 -5.37 -12.51 -22.72
C ASP A 88 -4.09 -11.79 -22.29
N PRO A 89 -3.04 -11.79 -23.13
CA PRO A 89 -1.78 -11.11 -22.78
C PRO A 89 -1.93 -9.62 -22.46
N LEU A 90 -2.82 -8.91 -23.16
CA LEU A 90 -3.05 -7.48 -22.89
C LEU A 90 -3.68 -7.27 -21.52
N GLU A 91 -4.61 -8.13 -21.14
CA GLU A 91 -5.23 -8.08 -19.82
C GLU A 91 -4.22 -8.41 -18.72
N VAL A 92 -3.35 -9.40 -18.95
CA VAL A 92 -2.28 -9.74 -18.01
C VAL A 92 -1.35 -8.54 -17.80
N ILE A 93 -0.93 -7.87 -18.88
CA ILE A 93 -0.07 -6.69 -18.79
C ILE A 93 -0.76 -5.58 -17.99
N ALA A 94 -2.04 -5.32 -18.27
CA ALA A 94 -2.82 -4.29 -17.57
C ALA A 94 -2.90 -4.56 -16.07
N TRP A 95 -3.21 -5.78 -15.68
CA TRP A 95 -3.33 -6.16 -14.27
C TRP A 95 -2.00 -6.21 -13.55
N ARG A 96 -0.92 -6.60 -14.22
CA ARG A 96 0.43 -6.51 -13.64
C ARG A 96 0.73 -5.07 -13.21
N ASP A 97 0.39 -4.11 -14.06
CA ASP A 97 0.59 -2.69 -13.79
C ASP A 97 -0.23 -2.23 -12.59
N VAL A 98 -1.51 -2.57 -12.55
CA VAL A 98 -2.41 -2.23 -11.44
C VAL A 98 -1.91 -2.83 -10.13
N TYR A 99 -1.58 -4.10 -10.11
CA TYR A 99 -1.07 -4.77 -8.90
C TYR A 99 0.23 -4.14 -8.40
N ALA A 100 1.15 -3.83 -9.31
CA ALA A 100 2.42 -3.19 -8.95
C ALA A 100 2.19 -1.82 -8.29
N PHE A 101 1.24 -1.03 -8.81
CA PHE A 101 0.93 0.27 -8.23
C PHE A 101 0.21 0.19 -6.90
N LEU A 102 -0.64 -0.82 -6.69
CA LEU A 102 -1.25 -1.07 -5.39
C LEU A 102 -0.18 -1.42 -4.34
N GLU A 103 0.78 -2.25 -4.72
CA GLU A 103 1.89 -2.62 -3.85
C GLU A 103 2.78 -1.41 -3.54
N TYR A 104 3.04 -0.54 -4.51
CA TYR A 104 3.77 0.72 -4.28
C TYR A 104 3.06 1.64 -3.29
N CYS A 105 1.73 1.65 -3.27
CA CYS A 105 0.98 2.43 -2.28
C CYS A 105 1.29 1.96 -0.85
N ALA A 106 1.30 0.65 -0.63
CA ALA A 106 1.64 0.07 0.67
C ALA A 106 3.10 0.36 1.05
N ASP A 107 4.02 0.24 0.10
CA ASP A 107 5.43 0.55 0.31
C ASP A 107 5.64 2.00 0.71
N CYS A 108 4.93 2.93 0.09
CA CYS A 108 5.02 4.36 0.43
C CYS A 108 4.56 4.62 1.86
N CYS A 109 3.51 3.93 2.33
CA CYS A 109 3.06 4.06 3.72
C CYS A 109 4.12 3.51 4.69
N GLU A 110 4.75 2.39 4.36
CA GLU A 110 5.85 1.84 5.17
C GLU A 110 7.02 2.81 5.23
N ASN A 111 7.40 3.42 4.10
CA ASN A 111 8.49 4.40 4.08
C ASN A 111 8.21 5.59 4.99
N VAL A 112 6.97 6.07 5.03
CA VAL A 112 6.58 7.14 5.97
C VAL A 112 6.73 6.67 7.41
N ALA A 113 6.27 5.46 7.72
CA ALA A 113 6.38 4.89 9.07
C ALA A 113 7.84 4.74 9.50
N ASP A 114 8.71 4.29 8.60
CA ASP A 114 10.14 4.11 8.88
C ASP A 114 10.83 5.46 9.13
N VAL A 115 10.49 6.49 8.37
CA VAL A 115 11.01 7.85 8.58
C VAL A 115 10.56 8.37 9.95
N VAL A 116 9.30 8.20 10.31
CA VAL A 116 8.77 8.62 11.61
C VAL A 116 9.49 7.89 12.74
N ASP A 117 9.66 6.57 12.63
CA ASP A 117 10.35 5.76 13.62
C ASP A 117 11.81 6.24 13.79
N SER A 118 12.50 6.55 12.71
CA SER A 118 13.86 7.09 12.74
C SER A 118 13.93 8.43 13.45
N ILE A 119 12.98 9.33 13.18
CA ILE A 119 12.91 10.64 13.82
C ILE A 119 12.72 10.49 15.34
N VAL A 120 11.79 9.63 15.74
CA VAL A 120 11.49 9.37 17.15
C VAL A 120 12.70 8.78 17.88
N MET A 121 13.38 7.81 17.27
CA MET A 121 14.56 7.18 17.85
C MET A 121 15.72 8.15 18.04
N LYS A 122 15.93 9.08 17.10
CA LYS A 122 17.00 10.08 17.20
C LYS A 122 16.73 11.14 18.27
N ASN A 123 15.48 11.37 18.62
CA ASN A 123 15.05 12.44 19.52
C ASN A 123 14.54 11.92 20.87
N SER A 124 14.75 10.67 21.16
CA SER A 124 14.33 10.06 22.43
C SER A 124 15.47 9.85 23.42
#